data_283c4ebd1ea7644dd426fee6b48c6470
#
_entry.id   283c4ebd1ea7644dd426fee6b48c6470
#
_cell.length_a   1.000
_cell.length_b   1.000
_cell.length_c   1.000
_cell.angle_alpha   90.00
_cell.angle_beta   90.00
_cell.angle_gamma   90.00
#
_symmetry.space_group_name_H-M   'P 1'
#
loop_
_entity.id
_entity.type
_entity.pdbx_description
1 polymer ?
#
loop_
_entity_poly.entity_id
_entity_poly.type
_entity_poly.pdbx_seq_one_letter_code
_entity_poly.pdbx_strand_id
1 'polypeptide(L)'
;ASNGNAVMLPYPIWREAFINDADEALAQSTYALLNPHPYRTFTEPAQLPVPLAALEVGKSYLNAQQDTALPHSLPWHPRLSERLGLFRLVECPGSHELCFSDPASAALHIERAGRD
;
A
#
# COMPACT_ATOMS: atom_id res chain seq x y z
N ALA A 1 0.70 -18.16 17.88
CA ALA A 1 2.12 -18.03 17.62
C ALA A 1 2.38 -18.20 16.14
N SER A 2 3.10 -17.28 15.55
CA SER A 2 3.58 -17.40 14.18
C SER A 2 4.67 -18.48 14.17
N ASN A 3 4.37 -19.64 13.65
CA ASN A 3 5.34 -20.73 13.47
C ASN A 3 6.09 -20.59 12.12
N GLY A 4 6.40 -19.37 11.69
CA GLY A 4 7.04 -19.07 10.42
C GLY A 4 6.08 -18.95 9.24
N ASN A 5 4.77 -19.19 9.43
CA ASN A 5 3.76 -19.18 8.37
C ASN A 5 3.01 -17.84 8.25
N ALA A 6 3.15 -16.97 9.23
CA ALA A 6 2.46 -15.70 9.26
C ALA A 6 3.33 -14.61 9.89
N VAL A 7 3.07 -13.37 9.49
CA VAL A 7 3.74 -12.18 10.02
C VAL A 7 2.69 -11.33 10.72
N MET A 8 3.00 -10.90 11.95
CA MET A 8 2.20 -9.91 12.66
C MET A 8 3.00 -8.62 12.78
N LEU A 9 2.43 -7.55 12.28
CA LEU A 9 3.06 -6.24 12.33
C LEU A 9 3.04 -5.72 13.77
N PRO A 10 4.19 -5.33 14.36
CA PRO A 10 4.19 -4.70 15.69
C PRO A 10 3.47 -3.35 15.68
N TYR A 11 2.75 -3.05 16.75
CA TYR A 11 2.01 -1.77 16.86
C TYR A 11 2.86 -0.52 16.60
N PRO A 12 4.09 -0.40 17.15
CA PRO A 12 4.91 0.80 16.87
C PRO A 12 5.18 1.00 15.38
N ILE A 13 5.38 -0.07 14.62
CA ILE A 13 5.58 0.02 13.17
C ILE A 13 4.28 0.43 12.46
N TRP A 14 3.15 -0.14 12.86
CA TRP A 14 1.84 0.27 12.36
C TRP A 14 1.62 1.77 12.56
N ARG A 15 1.81 2.25 13.81
CA ARG A 15 1.58 3.64 14.20
C ARG A 15 2.51 4.61 13.47
N GLU A 16 3.80 4.30 13.42
CA GLU A 16 4.82 5.25 12.97
C GLU A 16 5.09 5.20 11.46
N ALA A 17 4.91 4.05 10.84
CA ALA A 17 5.27 3.87 9.44
C ALA A 17 4.07 3.65 8.51
N PHE A 18 3.01 3.02 8.97
CA PHE A 18 1.88 2.63 8.11
C PHE A 18 0.71 3.61 8.19
N ILE A 19 0.37 4.08 9.40
CA ILE A 19 -0.77 4.98 9.61
C ILE A 19 -0.32 6.27 10.33
N ASN A 20 0.82 6.79 9.92
CA ASN A 20 1.50 7.93 10.53
C ASN A 20 0.72 9.25 10.44
N ASP A 21 -0.32 9.33 9.62
CA ASP A 21 -1.21 10.49 9.50
C ASP A 21 -2.46 10.43 10.39
N ALA A 22 -2.66 9.34 11.15
CA ALA A 22 -3.79 9.17 12.04
C ALA A 22 -3.44 9.59 13.48
N ASP A 23 -4.46 9.94 14.27
CA ASP A 23 -4.27 10.10 15.70
C ASP A 23 -4.12 8.74 16.40
N GLU A 24 -3.74 8.78 17.68
CA GLU A 24 -3.48 7.56 18.46
C GLU A 24 -4.72 6.67 18.59
N ALA A 25 -5.88 7.28 18.81
CA ALA A 25 -7.13 6.54 18.99
C ALA A 25 -7.49 5.75 17.72
N LEU A 26 -7.37 6.38 16.55
CA LEU A 26 -7.61 5.72 15.27
C LEU A 26 -6.57 4.66 14.98
N ALA A 27 -5.30 4.93 15.26
CA ALA A 27 -4.23 3.95 15.07
C ALA A 27 -4.47 2.69 15.92
N GLN A 28 -4.87 2.85 17.19
CA GLN A 28 -5.17 1.73 18.07
C GLN A 28 -6.41 0.95 17.62
N SER A 29 -7.49 1.63 17.28
CA SER A 29 -8.73 0.96 16.87
C SER A 29 -8.57 0.19 15.57
N THR A 30 -7.82 0.72 14.62
CA THR A 30 -7.55 0.03 13.34
C THR A 30 -6.57 -1.11 13.51
N TYR A 31 -5.55 -0.95 14.36
CA TYR A 31 -4.61 -2.03 14.67
C TYR A 31 -5.33 -3.27 15.24
N ALA A 32 -6.35 -3.05 16.07
CA ALA A 32 -7.14 -4.14 16.64
C ALA A 32 -7.89 -4.97 15.60
N LEU A 33 -8.06 -4.44 14.38
CA LEU A 33 -8.70 -5.15 13.27
C LEU A 33 -7.73 -6.00 12.45
N LEU A 34 -6.42 -5.86 12.67
CA LEU A 34 -5.43 -6.57 11.88
C LEU A 34 -5.37 -8.06 12.25
N ASN A 35 -5.09 -8.86 11.24
CA ASN A 35 -4.83 -10.30 11.38
C ASN A 35 -3.40 -10.60 10.96
N PRO A 36 -2.82 -11.72 11.43
CA PRO A 36 -1.54 -12.16 10.90
C PRO A 36 -1.58 -12.33 9.38
N HIS A 37 -0.55 -11.84 8.70
CA HIS A 37 -0.45 -11.88 7.24
C HIS A 37 0.32 -13.13 6.80
N PRO A 38 -0.14 -13.89 5.80
CA PRO A 38 0.58 -15.07 5.34
C PRO A 38 1.99 -14.74 4.85
N TYR A 39 2.99 -15.37 5.42
CA TYR A 39 4.41 -15.09 5.11
C TYR A 39 4.77 -15.39 3.65
N ARG A 40 4.13 -16.37 3.05
CA ARG A 40 4.41 -16.79 1.67
C ARG A 40 4.13 -15.67 0.65
N THR A 41 3.27 -14.72 0.95
CA THR A 41 3.03 -13.57 0.08
C THR A 41 4.26 -12.67 -0.07
N PHE A 42 5.21 -12.75 0.88
CA PHE A 42 6.48 -12.02 0.80
C PHE A 42 7.61 -12.83 0.17
N THR A 43 7.52 -14.15 0.21
CA THR A 43 8.62 -15.02 -0.21
C THR A 43 8.41 -15.68 -1.58
N GLU A 44 7.17 -15.82 -2.01
CA GLU A 44 6.87 -16.43 -3.30
C GLU A 44 6.66 -15.36 -4.36
N PRO A 45 7.33 -15.47 -5.51
CA PRO A 45 7.12 -14.54 -6.60
C PRO A 45 5.74 -14.73 -7.22
N ALA A 46 5.10 -13.62 -7.60
CA ALA A 46 3.88 -13.67 -8.39
C ALA A 46 4.21 -14.19 -9.79
N GLN A 47 3.39 -15.12 -10.29
CA GLN A 47 3.54 -15.67 -11.64
C GLN A 47 2.42 -15.13 -12.52
N LEU A 48 2.80 -14.35 -13.53
CA LEU A 48 1.89 -13.79 -14.51
C LEU A 48 2.16 -14.44 -15.86
N PRO A 49 1.13 -14.64 -16.71
CA PRO A 49 1.31 -15.20 -18.05
C PRO A 49 2.18 -14.31 -18.93
N VAL A 50 2.18 -13.00 -18.69
CA VAL A 50 3.03 -12.01 -19.37
C VAL A 50 3.54 -11.01 -18.33
N PRO A 51 4.63 -10.28 -18.62
CA PRO A 51 5.06 -9.19 -17.74
C PRO A 51 3.95 -8.17 -17.54
N LEU A 52 3.85 -7.60 -16.35
CA LEU A 52 2.81 -6.63 -16.02
C LEU A 52 2.76 -5.46 -17.01
N ALA A 53 3.93 -4.99 -17.45
CA ALA A 53 4.03 -3.91 -18.42
C ALA A 53 3.43 -4.25 -19.79
N ALA A 54 3.39 -5.54 -20.15
CA ALA A 54 2.87 -6.02 -21.43
C ALA A 54 1.35 -6.26 -21.43
N LEU A 55 0.69 -6.14 -20.28
CA LEU A 55 -0.77 -6.25 -20.22
C LEU A 55 -1.43 -5.07 -20.95
N GLU A 56 -2.33 -5.38 -21.86
CA GLU A 56 -3.06 -4.39 -22.67
C GLU A 56 -4.31 -3.89 -21.91
N VAL A 57 -4.09 -3.29 -20.75
CA VAL A 57 -5.15 -2.68 -19.91
C VAL A 57 -4.70 -1.31 -19.45
N GLY A 58 -5.64 -0.43 -19.16
CA GLY A 58 -5.35 0.83 -18.50
C GLY A 58 -4.76 0.59 -17.12
N LYS A 59 -3.71 1.31 -16.79
CA LYS A 59 -3.00 1.18 -15.52
C LYS A 59 -2.85 2.52 -14.84
N SER A 60 -3.04 2.54 -13.54
CA SER A 60 -2.80 3.70 -12.71
C SER A 60 -2.05 3.30 -11.46
N TYR A 61 -1.24 4.22 -10.97
CA TYR A 61 -0.58 4.08 -9.68
C TYR A 61 -1.03 5.23 -8.78
N LEU A 62 -1.63 4.88 -7.66
CA LEU A 62 -2.03 5.85 -6.64
C LEU A 62 -0.92 5.96 -5.62
N ASN A 63 -0.27 7.12 -5.58
CA ASN A 63 0.86 7.40 -4.70
C ASN A 63 0.41 8.27 -3.52
N ALA A 64 0.34 7.66 -2.34
CA ALA A 64 0.08 8.39 -1.10
C ALA A 64 1.39 9.08 -0.66
N GLN A 65 1.39 10.40 -0.61
CA GLN A 65 2.63 11.20 -0.48
C GLN A 65 3.30 11.09 0.88
N GLN A 66 2.56 10.72 1.93
CA GLN A 66 3.08 10.50 3.27
C GLN A 66 3.27 9.02 3.61
N ASP A 67 3.26 8.15 2.60
CA ASP A 67 3.50 6.71 2.77
C ASP A 67 4.96 6.46 3.15
N THR A 68 5.17 5.97 4.35
CA THR A 68 6.49 5.63 4.92
C THR A 68 6.60 4.13 5.24
N ALA A 69 5.72 3.30 4.70
CA ALA A 69 5.72 1.85 4.98
C ALA A 69 6.98 1.16 4.47
N LEU A 70 7.62 1.69 3.43
CA LEU A 70 8.95 1.25 3.00
C LEU A 70 10.00 2.31 3.34
N PRO A 71 11.27 1.90 3.54
CA PRO A 71 12.36 2.84 3.76
C PRO A 71 12.51 3.84 2.60
N HIS A 72 12.94 5.06 2.90
CA HIS A 72 13.16 6.09 1.88
C HIS A 72 14.16 5.67 0.79
N SER A 73 15.09 4.78 1.14
CA SER A 73 16.06 4.22 0.18
C SER A 73 15.43 3.23 -0.80
N LEU A 74 14.25 2.69 -0.48
CA LEU A 74 13.53 1.71 -1.28
C LEU A 74 12.05 2.09 -1.43
N PRO A 75 11.74 3.24 -2.04
CA PRO A 75 10.37 3.75 -2.11
C PRO A 75 9.47 2.89 -3.02
N TRP A 76 8.17 3.02 -2.83
CA TRP A 76 7.20 2.42 -3.74
C TRP A 76 7.28 3.02 -5.14
N HIS A 77 7.24 4.35 -5.19
CA HIS A 77 7.28 5.12 -6.43
C HIS A 77 8.60 5.94 -6.48
N PRO A 78 9.34 5.94 -7.60
CA PRO A 78 9.05 5.25 -8.87
C PRO A 78 9.56 3.80 -8.95
N ARG A 79 10.28 3.32 -7.95
CA ARG A 79 11.00 2.04 -8.00
C ARG A 79 10.11 0.85 -8.38
N LEU A 80 8.92 0.75 -7.78
CA LEU A 80 7.99 -0.35 -8.07
C LEU A 80 6.94 0.03 -9.11
N SER A 81 6.47 1.25 -9.10
CA SER A 81 5.45 1.69 -10.06
C SER A 81 5.93 1.64 -11.52
N GLU A 82 7.22 1.87 -11.77
CA GLU A 82 7.75 1.79 -13.14
C GLU A 82 7.61 0.40 -13.77
N ARG A 83 7.41 -0.65 -12.96
CA ARG A 83 7.15 -2.00 -13.46
C ARG A 83 5.80 -2.13 -14.17
N LEU A 84 4.92 -1.16 -13.99
CA LEU A 84 3.65 -1.11 -14.72
C LEU A 84 3.80 -0.79 -16.21
N GLY A 85 4.96 -0.25 -16.63
CA GLY A 85 5.16 0.27 -17.97
C GLY A 85 4.48 1.61 -18.12
N LEU A 86 3.60 1.77 -19.12
CA LEU A 86 2.80 2.99 -19.26
C LEU A 86 1.67 2.98 -18.24
N PHE A 87 1.61 4.02 -17.42
CA PHE A 87 0.58 4.15 -16.39
C PHE A 87 0.29 5.62 -16.10
N ARG A 88 -0.87 5.88 -15.52
CA ARG A 88 -1.23 7.19 -14.97
C ARG A 88 -0.77 7.28 -13.52
N LEU A 89 -0.04 8.32 -13.19
CA LEU A 89 0.29 8.62 -11.79
C LEU A 89 -0.80 9.52 -11.19
N VAL A 90 -1.37 9.08 -10.07
CA VAL A 90 -2.30 9.89 -9.28
C VAL A 90 -1.71 10.04 -7.90
N GLU A 91 -1.41 11.29 -7.52
CA GLU A 91 -0.87 11.59 -6.20
C GLU A 91 -1.97 12.07 -5.26
N CYS A 92 -1.91 11.63 -4.01
CA CYS A 92 -2.83 12.06 -2.97
C CYS A 92 -2.11 12.26 -1.64
N PRO A 93 -2.61 13.12 -0.77
CA PRO A 93 -2.10 13.18 0.60
C PRO A 93 -2.49 11.91 1.36
N GLY A 94 -1.74 11.59 2.39
CA GLY A 94 -2.05 10.49 3.28
C GLY A 94 -0.96 9.45 3.38
N SER A 95 -1.15 8.52 4.30
CA SER A 95 -0.23 7.44 4.62
C SER A 95 -0.50 6.19 3.77
N HIS A 96 0.26 5.13 4.07
CA HIS A 96 0.04 3.81 3.46
C HIS A 96 -1.38 3.29 3.72
N GLU A 97 -1.94 3.60 4.87
CA GLU A 97 -3.28 3.18 5.29
C GLU A 97 -4.33 4.28 5.10
N LEU A 98 -4.23 5.01 4.02
CA LEU A 98 -5.16 6.08 3.64
C LEU A 98 -6.63 5.64 3.68
N CYS A 99 -6.92 4.39 3.38
CA CYS A 99 -8.27 3.84 3.44
C CYS A 99 -8.89 3.91 4.85
N PHE A 100 -8.06 3.89 5.90
CA PHE A 100 -8.51 4.07 7.28
C PHE A 100 -8.45 5.52 7.75
N SER A 101 -7.38 6.24 7.40
CA SER A 101 -7.16 7.59 7.93
C SER A 101 -8.01 8.65 7.22
N ASP A 102 -8.28 8.47 5.92
CA ASP A 102 -9.13 9.37 5.14
C ASP A 102 -9.84 8.62 4.00
N PRO A 103 -10.87 7.83 4.34
CA PRO A 103 -11.57 7.02 3.34
C PRO A 103 -12.24 7.84 2.23
N ALA A 104 -12.69 9.05 2.51
CA ALA A 104 -13.29 9.92 1.50
C ALA A 104 -12.26 10.34 0.45
N SER A 105 -11.06 10.73 0.88
CA SER A 105 -9.96 11.06 -0.02
C SER A 105 -9.50 9.84 -0.80
N ALA A 106 -9.40 8.67 -0.15
CA ALA A 106 -9.06 7.42 -0.82
C ALA A 106 -10.04 7.11 -1.95
N ALA A 107 -11.34 7.18 -1.69
CA ALA A 107 -12.38 6.92 -2.67
C ALA A 107 -12.30 7.89 -3.86
N LEU A 108 -12.14 9.19 -3.59
CA LEU A 108 -12.01 10.21 -4.62
C LEU A 108 -10.82 9.95 -5.55
N HIS A 109 -9.66 9.62 -4.99
CA HIS A 109 -8.45 9.41 -5.79
C HIS A 109 -8.47 8.08 -6.54
N ILE A 110 -9.09 7.03 -5.97
CA ILE A 110 -9.33 5.77 -6.69
C ILE A 110 -10.23 6.01 -7.90
N GLU A 111 -11.30 6.79 -7.73
CA GLU A 111 -12.18 7.17 -8.83
C GLU A 111 -11.42 7.92 -9.92
N ARG A 112 -10.61 8.90 -9.54
CA ARG A 112 -9.76 9.65 -10.49
C ARG A 112 -8.78 8.75 -11.23
N ALA A 113 -8.19 7.79 -10.52
CA ALA A 113 -7.24 6.85 -11.12
C ALA A 113 -7.90 5.96 -12.18
N GLY A 114 -9.19 5.64 -12.01
CA GLY A 114 -9.94 4.81 -12.94
C GLY A 114 -10.59 5.54 -14.11
N ARG A 115 -10.53 6.88 -14.16
CA ARG A 115 -11.12 7.65 -15.26
C ARG A 115 -10.22 7.67 -16.49
N ASP A 116 -10.86 7.61 -17.63
CA ASP A 116 -10.17 7.78 -18.93
C ASP A 116 -9.77 9.25 -19.18
#